data_9d0a3af77be886ad836e6e8f294a5a54
#
_entry.id   9d0a3af77be886ad836e6e8f294a5a54
#
_cell.length_a   1.000
_cell.length_b   1.000
_cell.length_c   1.000
_cell.angle_alpha   90.00
_cell.angle_beta   90.00
_cell.angle_gamma   90.00
#
_symmetry.space_group_name_H-M   'P 1'
#
loop_
_entity.id
_entity.type
_entity.pdbx_description
1 polymer ?
#
loop_
_entity_poly.entity_id
_entity_poly.type
_entity_poly.pdbx_seq_one_letter_code
_entity_poly.pdbx_strand_id
1 'polypeptide(L)'
;MLDAAASGWARGGVWRLIGFLAFSVVLSGADLADLPIGIVAAVAATWTSLRLLPPGPTRISLPALGGLALRFFCQSIVAGVDVAWRALHPRLPLRPGFVAYAVQFPPGTARNAFAALTSLLPGTVPAADERRALVYHCLDVDQPVVSQLSAEEAAMAKALAHD
;
A
#
# COMPACT_ATOMS: atom_id res chain seq x y z
N MET A 1 26.14 11.03 -16.78
CA MET A 1 24.94 11.28 -15.94
C MET A 1 23.63 10.99 -16.68
N LEU A 2 23.51 11.27 -17.98
CA LEU A 2 22.30 10.98 -18.78
C LEU A 2 22.03 9.47 -18.98
N ASP A 3 23.07 8.65 -19.13
CA ASP A 3 22.93 7.20 -19.34
C ASP A 3 22.39 6.44 -18.10
N ALA A 4 22.73 6.87 -16.90
CA ALA A 4 22.23 6.25 -15.66
C ALA A 4 20.73 6.54 -15.44
N ALA A 5 20.28 7.74 -15.81
CA ALA A 5 18.86 8.10 -15.76
C ALA A 5 18.05 7.30 -16.80
N ALA A 6 18.54 7.21 -18.04
CA ALA A 6 17.89 6.45 -19.10
C ALA A 6 17.77 4.96 -18.77
N SER A 7 18.80 4.36 -18.15
CA SER A 7 18.78 2.96 -17.72
C SER A 7 17.79 2.70 -16.56
N GLY A 8 17.57 3.67 -15.68
CA GLY A 8 16.58 3.61 -14.61
C GLY A 8 15.16 3.65 -15.15
N TRP A 9 14.89 4.50 -16.12
CA TRP A 9 13.58 4.59 -16.79
C TRP A 9 13.26 3.32 -17.57
N ALA A 10 14.22 2.77 -18.33
CA ALA A 10 14.05 1.53 -19.09
C ALA A 10 13.77 0.34 -18.16
N ARG A 11 14.53 0.17 -17.09
CA ARG A 11 14.30 -0.91 -16.11
C ARG A 11 12.96 -0.77 -15.41
N GLY A 12 12.61 0.43 -14.94
CA GLY A 12 11.32 0.69 -14.30
C GLY A 12 10.15 0.43 -15.23
N GLY A 13 10.27 0.78 -16.51
CA GLY A 13 9.26 0.51 -17.54
C GLY A 13 9.06 -0.98 -17.80
N VAL A 14 10.16 -1.74 -17.95
CA VAL A 14 10.09 -3.19 -18.22
C VAL A 14 9.41 -3.94 -17.07
N TRP A 15 9.77 -3.66 -15.82
CA TRP A 15 9.12 -4.33 -14.68
C TRP A 15 7.63 -4.00 -14.54
N ARG A 16 7.24 -2.75 -14.83
CA ARG A 16 5.83 -2.35 -14.85
C ARG A 16 5.07 -3.05 -15.97
N LEU A 17 5.66 -3.12 -17.16
CA LEU A 17 5.07 -3.83 -18.30
C LEU A 17 4.83 -5.30 -17.97
N ILE A 18 5.84 -5.99 -17.42
CA ILE A 18 5.72 -7.37 -16.98
C ILE A 18 4.61 -7.51 -15.93
N GLY A 19 4.56 -6.61 -14.95
CA GLY A 19 3.52 -6.61 -13.91
C GLY A 19 2.12 -6.43 -14.48
N PHE A 20 1.92 -5.48 -15.39
CA PHE A 20 0.62 -5.25 -16.03
C PHE A 20 0.21 -6.39 -16.97
N LEU A 21 1.18 -7.00 -17.67
CA LEU A 21 0.89 -8.20 -18.49
C LEU A 21 0.48 -9.39 -17.60
N ALA A 22 1.22 -9.64 -16.53
CA ALA A 22 0.86 -10.70 -15.58
C ALA A 22 -0.53 -10.46 -14.97
N PHE A 23 -0.83 -9.21 -14.60
CA PHE A 23 -2.14 -8.82 -14.09
C PHE A 23 -3.25 -9.01 -15.13
N SER A 24 -3.01 -8.66 -16.40
CA SER A 24 -3.94 -8.89 -17.50
C SER A 24 -4.26 -10.39 -17.65
N VAL A 25 -3.22 -11.25 -17.62
CA VAL A 25 -3.41 -12.72 -17.71
C VAL A 25 -4.22 -13.27 -16.53
N VAL A 26 -4.01 -12.72 -15.32
CA VAL A 26 -4.80 -13.12 -14.13
C VAL A 26 -6.27 -12.73 -14.28
N LEU A 27 -6.57 -11.59 -14.89
CA LEU A 27 -7.95 -11.10 -15.05
C LEU A 27 -8.71 -11.78 -16.19
N SER A 28 -8.08 -11.94 -17.36
CA SER A 28 -8.75 -12.50 -18.57
C SER A 28 -8.51 -13.99 -18.79
N GLY A 29 -7.65 -14.60 -17.96
CA GLY A 29 -7.16 -15.94 -18.21
C GLY A 29 -6.03 -15.97 -19.26
N ALA A 30 -5.53 -17.15 -19.56
CA ALA A 30 -4.43 -17.34 -20.51
C ALA A 30 -4.95 -17.65 -21.94
N ASP A 31 -6.07 -17.05 -22.34
CA ASP A 31 -6.58 -17.24 -23.70
C ASP A 31 -5.74 -16.43 -24.71
N LEU A 32 -5.27 -17.11 -25.76
CA LEU A 32 -4.48 -16.48 -26.82
C LEU A 32 -5.26 -15.39 -27.56
N ALA A 33 -6.57 -15.49 -27.61
CA ALA A 33 -7.43 -14.50 -28.27
C ALA A 33 -7.41 -13.14 -27.54
N ASP A 34 -7.22 -13.13 -26.22
CA ASP A 34 -7.22 -11.92 -25.39
C ASP A 34 -5.84 -11.28 -25.27
N LEU A 35 -4.77 -12.02 -25.63
CA LEU A 35 -3.39 -11.53 -25.54
C LEU A 35 -3.12 -10.19 -26.26
N PRO A 36 -3.59 -9.97 -27.50
CA PRO A 36 -3.34 -8.70 -28.18
C PRO A 36 -3.93 -7.49 -27.43
N ILE A 37 -5.14 -7.64 -26.91
CA ILE A 37 -5.82 -6.59 -26.13
C ILE A 37 -5.08 -6.39 -24.81
N GLY A 38 -4.67 -7.47 -24.14
CA GLY A 38 -3.89 -7.44 -22.90
C GLY A 38 -2.55 -6.74 -23.07
N ILE A 39 -1.85 -6.96 -24.19
CA ILE A 39 -0.58 -6.28 -24.52
C ILE A 39 -0.80 -4.76 -24.69
N VAL A 40 -1.80 -4.38 -25.48
CA VAL A 40 -2.12 -2.96 -25.71
C VAL A 40 -2.48 -2.28 -24.39
N ALA A 41 -3.31 -2.91 -23.57
CA ALA A 41 -3.68 -2.39 -22.25
C ALA A 41 -2.46 -2.27 -21.32
N ALA A 42 -1.59 -3.27 -21.27
CA ALA A 42 -0.38 -3.25 -20.45
C ALA A 42 0.61 -2.17 -20.89
N VAL A 43 0.77 -1.94 -22.20
CA VAL A 43 1.61 -0.85 -22.75
C VAL A 43 1.03 0.51 -22.36
N ALA A 44 -0.28 0.72 -22.55
CA ALA A 44 -0.95 1.96 -22.18
C ALA A 44 -0.87 2.22 -20.66
N ALA A 45 -1.10 1.20 -19.84
CA ALA A 45 -0.98 1.27 -18.38
C ALA A 45 0.47 1.59 -17.96
N THR A 46 1.46 0.98 -18.60
CA THR A 46 2.88 1.26 -18.34
C THR A 46 3.22 2.70 -18.67
N TRP A 47 2.82 3.18 -19.83
CA TRP A 47 3.04 4.56 -20.23
C TRP A 47 2.39 5.57 -19.27
N THR A 48 1.13 5.35 -18.93
CA THR A 48 0.40 6.19 -17.96
C THR A 48 1.06 6.13 -16.58
N SER A 49 1.42 4.93 -16.12
CA SER A 49 2.11 4.73 -14.85
C SER A 49 3.45 5.48 -14.77
N LEU A 50 4.24 5.46 -15.85
CA LEU A 50 5.52 6.19 -15.90
C LEU A 50 5.32 7.71 -15.91
N ARG A 51 4.22 8.20 -16.50
CA ARG A 51 3.87 9.63 -16.50
C ARG A 51 3.41 10.12 -15.14
N LEU A 52 2.58 9.32 -14.46
CA LEU A 52 2.01 9.70 -13.15
C LEU A 52 2.99 9.43 -12.00
N LEU A 53 3.81 8.40 -12.14
CA LEU A 53 4.72 7.94 -11.10
C LEU A 53 6.12 7.69 -11.70
N PRO A 54 6.91 8.74 -11.96
CA PRO A 54 8.24 8.59 -12.52
C PRO A 54 9.12 7.72 -11.60
N PRO A 55 10.05 6.92 -12.17
CA PRO A 55 10.96 6.10 -11.38
C PRO A 55 11.82 6.99 -10.48
N GLY A 56 11.72 6.76 -9.18
CA GLY A 56 12.54 7.44 -8.17
C GLY A 56 13.78 6.61 -7.80
N PRO A 57 14.70 7.18 -7.03
CA PRO A 57 15.92 6.50 -6.56
C PRO A 57 15.62 5.44 -5.46
N THR A 58 14.35 5.25 -5.09
CA THR A 58 13.94 4.35 -4.01
C THR A 58 14.25 2.90 -4.37
N ARG A 59 15.09 2.25 -3.60
CA ARG A 59 15.34 0.82 -3.68
C ARG A 59 14.40 0.08 -2.75
N ILE A 60 13.64 -0.87 -3.28
CA ILE A 60 12.77 -1.72 -2.50
C ILE A 60 13.58 -2.92 -2.01
N SER A 61 13.66 -3.09 -0.69
CA SER A 61 14.25 -4.28 -0.09
C SER A 61 13.22 -5.41 -0.13
N LEU A 62 13.42 -6.39 -1.01
CA LEU A 62 12.51 -7.55 -1.13
C LEU A 62 12.34 -8.34 0.19
N PRO A 63 13.41 -8.61 0.99
CA PRO A 63 13.23 -9.27 2.28
C PRO A 63 12.39 -8.44 3.26
N ALA A 64 12.61 -7.12 3.31
CA ALA A 64 11.81 -6.24 4.18
C ALA A 64 10.36 -6.13 3.70
N LEU A 65 10.13 -6.10 2.38
CA LEU A 65 8.78 -6.13 1.81
C LEU A 65 8.06 -7.44 2.14
N GLY A 66 8.76 -8.58 2.05
CA GLY A 66 8.22 -9.89 2.46
C GLY A 66 7.86 -9.93 3.95
N GLY A 67 8.72 -9.38 4.81
CA GLY A 67 8.44 -9.24 6.24
C GLY A 67 7.24 -8.34 6.52
N LEU A 68 7.12 -7.21 5.80
CA LEU A 68 5.98 -6.31 5.89
C LEU A 68 4.68 -7.01 5.47
N ALA A 69 4.69 -7.73 4.34
CA ALA A 69 3.53 -8.46 3.85
C ALA A 69 3.07 -9.55 4.82
N LEU A 70 4.00 -10.34 5.37
CA LEU A 70 3.70 -11.37 6.36
C LEU A 70 3.10 -10.77 7.64
N ARG A 71 3.71 -9.70 8.14
CA ARG A 71 3.22 -8.97 9.30
C ARG A 71 1.81 -8.45 9.07
N PHE A 72 1.58 -7.80 7.92
CA PHE A 72 0.27 -7.30 7.52
C PHE A 72 -0.78 -8.43 7.48
N PHE A 73 -0.44 -9.57 6.89
CA PHE A 73 -1.33 -10.72 6.81
C PHE A 73 -1.70 -11.25 8.22
N CYS A 74 -0.71 -11.45 9.09
CA CYS A 74 -0.96 -11.91 10.47
C CYS A 74 -1.83 -10.92 11.25
N GLN A 75 -1.54 -9.62 11.15
CA GLN A 75 -2.33 -8.58 11.81
C GLN A 75 -3.76 -8.50 11.27
N SER A 76 -3.94 -8.67 9.95
CA SER A 76 -5.28 -8.66 9.34
C SER A 76 -6.15 -9.81 9.88
N ILE A 77 -5.56 -10.99 10.10
CA ILE A 77 -6.29 -12.12 10.69
C ILE A 77 -6.69 -11.79 12.14
N VAL A 78 -5.75 -11.33 12.96
CA VAL A 78 -6.02 -11.00 14.38
C VAL A 78 -7.08 -9.93 14.50
N ALA A 79 -6.94 -8.85 13.72
CA ALA A 79 -7.90 -7.74 13.73
C ALA A 79 -9.26 -8.15 13.13
N GLY A 80 -9.27 -9.01 12.11
CA GLY A 80 -10.52 -9.58 11.58
C GLY A 80 -11.27 -10.40 12.60
N VAL A 81 -10.57 -11.21 13.39
CA VAL A 81 -11.16 -11.97 14.52
C VAL A 81 -11.71 -11.03 15.60
N ASP A 82 -10.97 -9.96 15.96
CA ASP A 82 -11.43 -8.97 16.94
C ASP A 82 -12.71 -8.25 16.46
N VAL A 83 -12.74 -7.82 15.21
CA VAL A 83 -13.94 -7.18 14.61
C VAL A 83 -15.12 -8.16 14.58
N ALA A 84 -14.90 -9.41 14.16
CA ALA A 84 -15.96 -10.44 14.14
C ALA A 84 -16.49 -10.71 15.55
N TRP A 85 -15.59 -10.83 16.54
CA TRP A 85 -15.97 -11.00 17.94
C TRP A 85 -16.84 -9.84 18.46
N ARG A 86 -16.44 -8.60 18.18
CA ARG A 86 -17.19 -7.38 18.55
C ARG A 86 -18.56 -7.34 17.88
N ALA A 87 -18.63 -7.68 16.58
CA ALA A 87 -19.88 -7.70 15.82
C ALA A 87 -20.87 -8.74 16.35
N LEU A 88 -20.39 -9.87 16.86
CA LEU A 88 -21.23 -10.93 17.44
C LEU A 88 -21.51 -10.74 18.93
N HIS A 89 -20.83 -9.79 19.58
CA HIS A 89 -21.00 -9.57 21.00
C HIS A 89 -22.31 -8.81 21.30
N PRO A 90 -23.18 -9.29 22.22
CA PRO A 90 -24.49 -8.67 22.46
C PRO A 90 -24.45 -7.22 22.92
N ARG A 91 -23.34 -6.78 23.54
CA ARG A 91 -23.17 -5.42 24.05
C ARG A 91 -22.52 -4.46 23.08
N LEU A 92 -22.10 -4.95 21.90
CA LEU A 92 -21.42 -4.14 20.85
C LEU A 92 -20.43 -3.11 21.46
N PRO A 93 -19.32 -3.55 22.07
CA PRO A 93 -18.41 -2.66 22.78
C PRO A 93 -17.57 -1.85 21.77
N LEU A 94 -18.19 -0.82 21.18
CA LEU A 94 -17.61 0.06 20.17
C LEU A 94 -17.52 1.47 20.72
N ARG A 95 -16.39 2.14 20.51
CA ARG A 95 -16.18 3.57 20.76
C ARG A 95 -15.64 4.24 19.52
N PRO A 96 -16.49 4.45 18.50
CA PRO A 96 -16.04 5.05 17.25
C PRO A 96 -15.60 6.50 17.47
N GLY A 97 -14.56 6.90 16.78
CA GLY A 97 -14.03 8.25 16.85
C GLY A 97 -12.88 8.48 15.88
N PHE A 98 -12.25 9.66 15.99
CA PHE A 98 -11.16 10.06 15.13
C PHE A 98 -9.87 10.15 15.93
N VAL A 99 -8.79 9.65 15.33
CA VAL A 99 -7.43 9.71 15.86
C VAL A 99 -6.54 10.37 14.84
N ALA A 100 -5.84 11.45 15.24
CA ALA A 100 -4.83 12.09 14.41
C ALA A 100 -3.47 11.43 14.65
N TYR A 101 -2.87 10.92 13.58
CA TYR A 101 -1.54 10.31 13.59
C TYR A 101 -0.53 11.22 12.90
N ALA A 102 0.50 11.66 13.63
CA ALA A 102 1.60 12.47 13.09
C ALA A 102 2.52 11.59 12.24
N VAL A 103 2.24 11.53 10.94
CA VAL A 103 3.01 10.75 9.97
C VAL A 103 4.36 11.40 9.69
N GLN A 104 5.43 10.60 9.66
CA GLN A 104 6.79 11.06 9.38
C GLN A 104 7.11 11.13 7.90
N PHE A 105 6.39 10.37 7.06
CA PHE A 105 6.57 10.48 5.61
C PHE A 105 6.16 11.86 5.10
N PRO A 106 7.02 12.51 4.30
CA PRO A 106 6.66 13.75 3.64
C PRO A 106 5.48 13.55 2.68
N PRO A 107 4.71 14.61 2.38
CA PRO A 107 3.66 14.53 1.35
C PRO A 107 4.21 13.97 0.04
N GLY A 108 3.53 12.97 -0.53
CA GLY A 108 3.94 12.31 -1.75
C GLY A 108 3.62 10.82 -1.75
N THR A 109 4.28 10.10 -2.66
CA THR A 109 3.98 8.68 -2.96
C THR A 109 4.08 7.77 -1.74
N ALA A 110 5.13 7.93 -0.91
CA ALA A 110 5.33 7.09 0.27
C ALA A 110 4.20 7.28 1.29
N ARG A 111 3.78 8.53 1.53
CA ARG A 111 2.67 8.85 2.42
C ARG A 111 1.33 8.33 1.89
N ASN A 112 1.08 8.47 0.58
CA ASN A 112 -0.13 7.94 -0.05
C ASN A 112 -0.16 6.40 0.01
N ALA A 113 0.98 5.75 -0.23
CA ALA A 113 1.10 4.31 -0.10
C ALA A 113 0.89 3.83 1.35
N PHE A 114 1.39 4.58 2.34
CA PHE A 114 1.14 4.31 3.75
C PHE A 114 -0.34 4.43 4.10
N ALA A 115 -1.02 5.50 3.66
CA ALA A 115 -2.46 5.66 3.85
C ALA A 115 -3.25 4.52 3.18
N ALA A 116 -2.88 4.13 1.96
CA ALA A 116 -3.51 3.02 1.25
C ALA A 116 -3.28 1.67 1.97
N LEU A 117 -2.06 1.41 2.45
CA LEU A 117 -1.74 0.19 3.19
C LEU A 117 -2.53 0.12 4.50
N THR A 118 -2.56 1.21 5.26
CA THR A 118 -3.26 1.25 6.55
C THR A 118 -4.78 1.28 6.42
N SER A 119 -5.33 1.63 5.25
CA SER A 119 -6.77 1.49 4.97
C SER A 119 -7.24 0.04 4.92
N LEU A 120 -6.32 -0.89 4.72
CA LEU A 120 -6.61 -2.33 4.73
C LEU A 120 -6.59 -2.94 6.14
N LEU A 121 -6.15 -2.17 7.15
CA LEU A 121 -6.18 -2.62 8.54
C LEU A 121 -7.61 -2.60 9.07
N PRO A 122 -8.14 -3.71 9.60
CA PRO A 122 -9.49 -3.74 10.15
C PRO A 122 -9.64 -2.79 11.34
N GLY A 123 -10.78 -2.09 11.40
CA GLY A 123 -11.11 -1.19 12.50
C GLY A 123 -10.54 0.23 12.36
N THR A 124 -9.78 0.54 11.31
CA THR A 124 -9.27 1.89 11.05
C THR A 124 -9.38 2.26 9.57
N VAL A 125 -9.80 3.49 9.29
CA VAL A 125 -9.88 4.01 7.91
C VAL A 125 -9.31 5.42 7.88
N PRO A 126 -8.32 5.73 7.01
CA PRO A 126 -7.85 7.09 6.83
C PRO A 126 -9.00 7.95 6.28
N ALA A 127 -9.34 9.01 6.99
CA ALA A 127 -10.47 9.89 6.70
C ALA A 127 -10.04 11.24 6.14
N ALA A 128 -8.86 11.75 6.53
CA ALA A 128 -8.32 13.00 6.03
C ALA A 128 -6.79 13.00 6.02
N ASP A 129 -6.22 13.73 5.06
CA ASP A 129 -4.79 14.02 5.01
C ASP A 129 -4.58 15.52 5.32
N GLU A 130 -4.10 15.81 6.50
CA GLU A 130 -3.72 17.13 6.94
C GLU A 130 -2.21 17.34 6.76
N ARG A 131 -1.76 18.60 6.76
CA ARG A 131 -0.36 18.94 6.45
C ARG A 131 0.69 18.13 7.24
N ARG A 132 0.40 17.75 8.48
CA ARG A 132 1.32 17.02 9.38
C ARG A 132 0.76 15.75 9.98
N ALA A 133 -0.49 15.40 9.69
CA ALA A 133 -1.14 14.25 10.27
C ALA A 133 -2.08 13.56 9.27
N LEU A 134 -2.19 12.26 9.41
CA LEU A 134 -3.30 11.50 8.81
C LEU A 134 -4.36 11.32 9.89
N VAL A 135 -5.59 11.68 9.58
CA VAL A 135 -6.73 11.48 10.48
C VAL A 135 -7.38 10.15 10.14
N TYR A 136 -7.50 9.28 11.14
CA TYR A 136 -8.11 7.98 11.01
C TYR A 136 -9.46 7.95 11.72
N HIS A 137 -10.49 7.46 11.06
CA HIS A 137 -11.70 7.03 11.72
C HIS A 137 -11.48 5.63 12.27
N CYS A 138 -11.67 5.46 13.59
CA CYS A 138 -11.43 4.22 14.31
C CYS A 138 -12.75 3.64 14.80
N LEU A 139 -12.88 2.33 14.75
CA LEU A 139 -14.00 1.60 15.31
C LEU A 139 -14.02 1.67 16.85
N ASP A 140 -12.82 1.80 17.44
CA ASP A 140 -12.63 1.88 18.88
C ASP A 140 -11.38 2.71 19.19
N VAL A 141 -11.57 3.91 19.75
CA VAL A 141 -10.48 4.83 20.10
C VAL A 141 -9.72 4.41 21.38
N ASP A 142 -10.23 3.47 22.15
CA ASP A 142 -9.52 2.93 23.33
C ASP A 142 -8.43 1.95 22.92
N GLN A 143 -8.40 1.51 21.64
CA GLN A 143 -7.32 0.70 21.14
C GLN A 143 -6.04 1.53 20.91
N PRO A 144 -4.86 0.90 21.01
CA PRO A 144 -3.59 1.60 20.83
C PRO A 144 -3.27 1.88 19.35
N VAL A 145 -4.18 2.57 18.65
CA VAL A 145 -4.10 2.83 17.20
C VAL A 145 -2.82 3.55 16.83
N VAL A 146 -2.41 4.57 17.60
CA VAL A 146 -1.19 5.34 17.33
C VAL A 146 0.05 4.45 17.34
N SER A 147 0.17 3.53 18.31
CA SER A 147 1.32 2.63 18.39
C SER A 147 1.31 1.58 17.26
N GLN A 148 0.13 1.13 16.83
CA GLN A 148 -0.01 0.24 15.68
C GLN A 148 0.43 0.94 14.39
N LEU A 149 -0.06 2.16 14.14
CA LEU A 149 0.32 2.95 12.97
C LEU A 149 1.82 3.27 12.96
N SER A 150 2.42 3.60 14.10
CA SER A 150 3.85 3.87 14.18
C SER A 150 4.70 2.63 13.89
N ALA A 151 4.25 1.47 14.29
CA ALA A 151 4.92 0.21 13.98
C ALA A 151 4.84 -0.14 12.49
N GLU A 152 3.69 0.13 11.84
CA GLU A 152 3.54 -0.05 10.39
C GLU A 152 4.38 0.95 9.60
N GLU A 153 4.42 2.22 10.04
CA GLU A 153 5.28 3.23 9.42
C GLU A 153 6.76 2.84 9.49
N ALA A 154 7.23 2.38 10.64
CA ALA A 154 8.59 1.91 10.82
C ALA A 154 8.90 0.68 9.94
N ALA A 155 7.96 -0.26 9.80
CA ALA A 155 8.12 -1.43 8.94
C ALA A 155 8.17 -1.03 7.46
N MET A 156 7.30 -0.10 7.05
CA MET A 156 7.30 0.42 5.68
C MET A 156 8.57 1.24 5.40
N ALA A 157 9.02 2.05 6.35
CA ALA A 157 10.27 2.81 6.22
C ALA A 157 11.48 1.89 5.99
N LYS A 158 11.56 0.74 6.68
CA LYS A 158 12.59 -0.28 6.42
C LYS A 158 12.49 -0.88 5.02
N ALA A 159 11.27 -1.10 4.52
CA ALA A 159 11.09 -1.63 3.16
C ALA A 159 11.46 -0.61 2.08
N LEU A 160 11.33 0.69 2.37
CA LEU A 160 11.66 1.82 1.49
C LEU A 160 13.03 2.43 1.79
N ALA A 161 13.79 1.88 2.74
CA ALA A 161 15.07 2.45 3.18
C ALA A 161 16.03 2.65 2.00
N HIS A 162 16.60 3.84 1.98
CA HIS A 162 17.71 4.20 1.10
C HIS A 162 19.00 3.86 1.85
N ASP A 163 19.92 3.20 1.19
CA ASP A 163 21.34 3.19 1.58
C ASP A 163 21.97 4.55 1.27
#